data_3b0ce3a3910abc72d0794647f059528d
#
_entry.id   3b0ce3a3910abc72d0794647f059528d
#
_cell.length_a   1.000
_cell.length_b   1.000
_cell.length_c   1.000
_cell.angle_alpha   90.00
_cell.angle_beta   90.00
_cell.angle_gamma   90.00
#
_symmetry.space_group_name_H-M   'P 1'
#
loop_
_entity.id
_entity.type
_entity.pdbx_description
1 polymer ?
#
loop_
_entity_poly.entity_id
_entity_poly.type
_entity_poly.pdbx_seq_one_letter_code
_entity_poly.pdbx_strand_id
1 'polypeptide(L)'
;GMEAYDFPVIRYAEVLLNYAEAVFERDGQISDEDLAISLNLTRKRINPEMPDLTNDFVTANNLDMRTEIRRERTIEFFDENFRIDDLKRWKTAEDEMPMNLTGVKWKDTDFESRWPDASFKDKDGEGCIIHEKGRNWHEKHYLLPLPTDQLKLNSNLKQNPGWNQ
;
A
#
# COMPACT_ATOMS: atom_id res chain seq x y z
N GLY A 1 -15.63 29.88 -10.77
CA GLY A 1 -14.61 29.46 -11.67
C GLY A 1 -14.30 27.99 -11.41
N MET A 2 -14.29 27.14 -12.43
CA MET A 2 -13.72 25.80 -12.28
C MET A 2 -12.21 25.99 -12.23
N GLU A 3 -11.61 25.73 -11.08
CA GLU A 3 -10.15 25.60 -10.99
C GLU A 3 -9.79 24.25 -11.62
N ALA A 4 -9.04 24.29 -12.71
CA ALA A 4 -8.45 23.07 -13.29
C ALA A 4 -7.24 22.71 -12.44
N TYR A 5 -7.34 21.65 -11.65
CA TYR A 5 -6.18 21.09 -10.96
C TYR A 5 -5.41 20.22 -11.94
N ASP A 6 -4.13 20.55 -12.13
CA ASP A 6 -3.23 19.65 -12.84
C ASP A 6 -3.00 18.40 -11.99
N PHE A 7 -3.34 17.24 -12.55
CA PHE A 7 -3.08 15.96 -11.88
C PHE A 7 -1.61 15.58 -12.12
N PRO A 8 -0.79 15.46 -11.08
CA PRO A 8 0.61 15.08 -11.24
C PRO A 8 0.70 13.61 -11.66
N VAL A 9 1.28 13.35 -12.82
CA VAL A 9 1.48 11.98 -13.32
C VAL A 9 2.61 11.30 -12.56
N ILE A 10 3.69 12.04 -12.25
CA ILE A 10 4.82 11.60 -11.44
C ILE A 10 5.16 12.73 -10.45
N ARG A 11 5.28 12.38 -9.17
CA ARG A 11 5.70 13.31 -8.12
C ARG A 11 7.16 13.08 -7.75
N TYR A 12 7.84 14.12 -7.29
CA TYR A 12 9.22 14.00 -6.83
C TYR A 12 9.39 13.01 -5.67
N ALA A 13 8.38 12.88 -4.79
CA ALA A 13 8.35 11.87 -3.75
C ALA A 13 8.47 10.44 -4.29
N GLU A 14 7.91 10.17 -5.48
CA GLU A 14 8.05 8.87 -6.12
C GLU A 14 9.49 8.57 -6.52
N VAL A 15 10.19 9.56 -7.07
CA VAL A 15 11.61 9.41 -7.41
C VAL A 15 12.45 9.12 -6.16
N LEU A 16 12.21 9.84 -5.07
CA LEU A 16 12.93 9.68 -3.80
C LEU A 16 12.70 8.29 -3.18
N LEU A 17 11.44 7.84 -3.13
CA LEU A 17 11.10 6.55 -2.55
C LEU A 17 11.50 5.38 -3.45
N ASN A 18 11.41 5.53 -4.77
CA ASN A 18 11.96 4.56 -5.72
C ASN A 18 13.48 4.42 -5.56
N TYR A 19 14.19 5.53 -5.35
CA TYR A 19 15.64 5.50 -5.10
C TYR A 19 15.97 4.70 -3.84
N ALA A 20 15.34 5.04 -2.70
CA ALA A 20 15.59 4.36 -1.43
C ALA A 20 15.32 2.85 -1.53
N GLU A 21 14.19 2.46 -2.12
CA GLU A 21 13.84 1.06 -2.31
C GLU A 21 14.82 0.36 -3.24
N ALA A 22 15.17 0.97 -4.38
CA ALA A 22 16.08 0.38 -5.36
C ALA A 22 17.49 0.15 -4.80
N VAL A 23 18.03 1.10 -4.02
CA VAL A 23 19.33 0.96 -3.35
C VAL A 23 19.25 -0.22 -2.35
N PHE A 24 18.22 -0.23 -1.51
CA PHE A 24 18.06 -1.28 -0.50
C PHE A 24 17.91 -2.66 -1.12
N GLU A 25 17.06 -2.82 -2.15
CA GLU A 25 16.84 -4.13 -2.78
C GLU A 25 18.05 -4.61 -3.60
N ARG A 26 18.85 -3.68 -4.14
CA ARG A 26 20.10 -4.04 -4.84
C ARG A 26 21.19 -4.54 -3.90
N ASP A 27 21.38 -3.84 -2.77
CA ASP A 27 22.56 -4.01 -1.90
C ASP A 27 22.23 -4.79 -0.62
N GLY A 28 20.94 -5.05 -0.33
CA GLY A 28 20.47 -5.64 0.92
C GLY A 28 20.60 -4.71 2.14
N GLN A 29 21.01 -3.48 1.93
CA GLN A 29 21.22 -2.42 2.91
C GLN A 29 21.12 -1.06 2.26
N ILE A 30 20.97 -0.02 3.07
CA ILE A 30 20.98 1.38 2.61
C ILE A 30 21.76 2.22 3.62
N SER A 31 22.56 3.17 3.14
CA SER A 31 23.30 4.07 4.01
C SER A 31 22.40 5.18 4.59
N ASP A 32 22.81 5.76 5.71
CA ASP A 32 22.09 6.91 6.28
C ASP A 32 22.18 8.14 5.38
N GLU A 33 23.25 8.28 4.59
CA GLU A 33 23.41 9.31 3.57
C GLU A 33 22.38 9.14 2.44
N ASP A 34 22.18 7.91 1.95
CA ASP A 34 21.17 7.63 0.94
C ASP A 34 19.74 7.87 1.46
N LEU A 35 19.49 7.49 2.72
CA LEU A 35 18.21 7.79 3.38
C LEU A 35 17.97 9.29 3.53
N ALA A 36 19.02 10.07 3.86
CA ALA A 36 18.92 11.51 4.06
C ALA A 36 18.59 12.27 2.76
N ILE A 37 19.14 11.84 1.61
CA ILE A 37 18.88 12.48 0.31
C ILE A 37 17.62 11.94 -0.39
N SER A 38 16.94 10.98 0.19
CA SER A 38 15.78 10.30 -0.41
C SER A 38 14.59 10.25 0.55
N LEU A 39 14.35 9.12 1.19
CA LEU A 39 13.19 8.84 2.02
C LEU A 39 12.95 9.88 3.13
N ASN A 40 14.00 10.36 3.80
CA ASN A 40 13.85 11.32 4.88
C ASN A 40 13.36 12.69 4.40
N LEU A 41 13.54 13.03 3.12
CA LEU A 41 12.97 14.25 2.55
C LEU A 41 11.43 14.19 2.47
N THR A 42 10.87 13.01 2.16
CA THR A 42 9.40 12.82 2.17
C THR A 42 8.89 12.80 3.59
N ARG A 43 9.56 12.07 4.48
CA ARG A 43 9.20 11.89 5.88
C ARG A 43 9.08 13.23 6.63
N LYS A 44 10.00 14.15 6.40
CA LYS A 44 10.04 15.48 7.03
C LYS A 44 9.24 16.57 6.31
N ARG A 45 8.70 16.29 5.13
CA ARG A 45 8.00 17.31 4.33
C ARG A 45 6.82 17.94 5.07
N ILE A 46 6.05 17.14 5.79
CA ILE A 46 4.86 17.60 6.53
C ILE A 46 5.19 17.92 7.99
N ASN A 47 6.03 17.12 8.60
CA ASN A 47 6.44 17.30 10.00
C ASN A 47 7.98 17.32 10.10
N PRO A 48 8.61 18.51 10.13
CA PRO A 48 10.06 18.62 10.26
C PRO A 48 10.63 17.98 11.54
N GLU A 49 9.82 17.84 12.60
CA GLU A 49 10.20 17.22 13.85
C GLU A 49 10.15 15.68 13.81
N MET A 50 9.70 15.11 12.70
CA MET A 50 9.68 13.67 12.52
C MET A 50 11.11 13.12 12.56
N PRO A 51 11.41 12.11 13.39
CA PRO A 51 12.74 11.51 13.42
C PRO A 51 13.17 10.98 12.08
N ASP A 52 14.43 11.17 11.71
CA ASP A 52 15.00 10.54 10.53
C ASP A 52 14.94 9.01 10.65
N LEU A 53 14.63 8.34 9.57
CA LEU A 53 14.87 6.92 9.44
C LEU A 53 16.38 6.74 9.23
N THR A 54 17.05 6.10 10.19
CA THR A 54 18.48 5.75 10.15
C THR A 54 18.65 4.29 10.55
N ASN A 55 19.82 3.73 10.25
CA ASN A 55 20.15 2.37 10.67
C ASN A 55 20.13 2.21 12.20
N ASP A 56 20.59 3.23 12.92
CA ASP A 56 20.54 3.27 14.39
C ASP A 56 19.08 3.34 14.89
N PHE A 57 18.24 4.17 14.25
CA PHE A 57 16.82 4.27 14.63
C PHE A 57 16.10 2.91 14.44
N VAL A 58 16.33 2.24 13.32
CA VAL A 58 15.76 0.92 13.02
C VAL A 58 16.19 -0.11 14.05
N THR A 59 17.49 -0.14 14.39
CA THR A 59 18.06 -1.07 15.36
C THR A 59 17.53 -0.79 16.78
N ALA A 60 17.53 0.47 17.21
CA ALA A 60 17.10 0.87 18.55
C ALA A 60 15.61 0.57 18.81
N ASN A 61 14.79 0.58 17.77
CA ASN A 61 13.35 0.32 17.87
C ASN A 61 12.96 -1.10 17.44
N ASN A 62 13.93 -1.98 17.18
CA ASN A 62 13.71 -3.36 16.72
C ASN A 62 12.79 -3.45 15.47
N LEU A 63 13.06 -2.57 14.50
CA LEU A 63 12.33 -2.49 13.24
C LEU A 63 13.09 -3.23 12.12
N ASP A 64 12.42 -3.41 10.99
CA ASP A 64 13.03 -3.93 9.76
C ASP A 64 13.10 -2.83 8.70
N MET A 65 14.28 -2.55 8.16
CA MET A 65 14.52 -1.45 7.23
C MET A 65 13.66 -1.58 5.96
N ARG A 66 13.53 -2.77 5.40
CA ARG A 66 12.67 -3.01 4.22
C ARG A 66 11.22 -2.66 4.52
N THR A 67 10.73 -3.07 5.66
CA THR A 67 9.36 -2.78 6.12
C THR A 67 9.16 -1.29 6.30
N GLU A 68 10.14 -0.57 6.85
CA GLU A 68 10.05 0.88 7.04
C GLU A 68 10.05 1.64 5.71
N ILE A 69 10.91 1.26 4.75
CA ILE A 69 10.90 1.85 3.40
C ILE A 69 9.53 1.65 2.73
N ARG A 70 8.97 0.45 2.80
CA ARG A 70 7.64 0.13 2.25
C ARG A 70 6.52 0.85 2.98
N ARG A 71 6.66 1.04 4.29
CA ARG A 71 5.71 1.82 5.11
C ARG A 71 5.67 3.27 4.69
N GLU A 72 6.83 3.94 4.56
CA GLU A 72 6.90 5.33 4.11
C GLU A 72 6.26 5.49 2.72
N ARG A 73 6.55 4.56 1.81
CA ARG A 73 5.92 4.57 0.49
C ARG A 73 4.40 4.42 0.57
N THR A 74 3.91 3.52 1.40
CA THR A 74 2.46 3.30 1.59
C THR A 74 1.77 4.53 2.15
N ILE A 75 2.41 5.24 3.09
CA ILE A 75 1.87 6.44 3.71
C ILE A 75 1.90 7.62 2.73
N GLU A 76 3.02 7.83 2.03
CA GLU A 76 3.20 8.94 1.11
C GLU A 76 2.25 8.88 -0.10
N PHE A 77 1.93 7.68 -0.57
CA PHE A 77 1.03 7.47 -1.72
C PHE A 77 -0.38 7.03 -1.33
N PHE A 78 -0.79 7.39 -0.12
CA PHE A 78 -2.17 7.15 0.30
C PHE A 78 -3.15 7.76 -0.71
N ASP A 79 -4.12 6.95 -1.17
CA ASP A 79 -5.16 7.33 -2.15
C ASP A 79 -4.64 7.72 -3.56
N GLU A 80 -3.41 7.32 -3.91
CA GLU A 80 -2.83 7.53 -5.24
C GLU A 80 -2.77 6.25 -6.10
N ASN A 81 -3.46 5.19 -5.70
CA ASN A 81 -3.59 3.91 -6.39
C ASN A 81 -2.30 3.05 -6.50
N PHE A 82 -1.22 3.40 -5.81
CA PHE A 82 0.03 2.62 -5.84
C PHE A 82 -0.05 1.30 -5.06
N ARG A 83 -0.88 1.23 -4.02
CA ARG A 83 -0.84 0.13 -3.05
C ARG A 83 -1.01 -1.26 -3.65
N ILE A 84 -1.95 -1.44 -4.58
CA ILE A 84 -2.20 -2.74 -5.20
C ILE A 84 -1.01 -3.20 -6.04
N ASP A 85 -0.40 -2.29 -6.79
CA ASP A 85 0.76 -2.61 -7.61
C ASP A 85 1.99 -2.90 -6.75
N ASP A 86 2.17 -2.16 -5.66
CA ASP A 86 3.23 -2.41 -4.67
C ASP A 86 3.07 -3.78 -4.02
N LEU A 87 1.89 -4.15 -3.54
CA LEU A 87 1.62 -5.47 -2.98
C LEU A 87 1.89 -6.61 -3.97
N LYS A 88 1.54 -6.40 -5.25
CA LYS A 88 1.81 -7.37 -6.31
C LYS A 88 3.30 -7.54 -6.58
N ARG A 89 4.05 -6.44 -6.74
CA ARG A 89 5.49 -6.52 -7.04
C ARG A 89 6.32 -6.99 -5.84
N TRP A 90 5.86 -6.70 -4.60
CA TRP A 90 6.50 -7.21 -3.38
C TRP A 90 6.12 -8.65 -3.07
N LYS A 91 5.09 -9.20 -3.71
CA LYS A 91 4.58 -10.53 -3.43
C LYS A 91 4.13 -10.70 -1.96
N THR A 92 3.41 -9.71 -1.43
CA THR A 92 2.96 -9.66 -0.03
C THR A 92 1.45 -9.50 0.11
N ALA A 93 0.71 -9.59 -1.00
CA ALA A 93 -0.73 -9.33 -0.98
C ALA A 93 -1.54 -10.34 -0.15
N GLU A 94 -1.07 -11.58 -0.03
CA GLU A 94 -1.72 -12.59 0.82
C GLU A 94 -1.70 -12.20 2.29
N ASP A 95 -0.59 -11.61 2.74
CA ASP A 95 -0.35 -11.30 4.14
C ASP A 95 -0.82 -9.89 4.51
N GLU A 96 -0.65 -8.94 3.59
CA GLU A 96 -0.89 -7.51 3.88
C GLU A 96 -2.28 -7.01 3.44
N MET A 97 -2.98 -7.73 2.56
CA MET A 97 -4.32 -7.33 2.17
C MET A 97 -5.34 -7.82 3.21
N PRO A 98 -6.08 -6.93 3.85
CA PRO A 98 -6.99 -7.33 4.90
C PRO A 98 -8.13 -8.20 4.34
N MET A 99 -8.47 -9.27 5.07
CA MET A 99 -9.61 -10.13 4.74
C MET A 99 -10.94 -9.35 4.77
N ASN A 100 -11.06 -8.41 5.68
CA ASN A 100 -12.20 -7.52 5.77
C ASN A 100 -11.75 -6.09 5.52
N LEU A 101 -12.48 -5.38 4.67
CA LEU A 101 -12.30 -3.94 4.52
C LEU A 101 -13.09 -3.24 5.62
N THR A 102 -12.37 -2.65 6.56
CA THR A 102 -12.96 -1.92 7.68
C THR A 102 -12.93 -0.43 7.42
N GLY A 103 -13.95 0.26 7.91
CA GLY A 103 -14.07 1.70 7.85
C GLY A 103 -13.83 2.34 9.22
N VAL A 104 -14.58 3.39 9.52
CA VAL A 104 -14.45 4.15 10.75
C VAL A 104 -14.80 3.31 11.97
N LYS A 105 -14.07 3.54 13.07
CA LYS A 105 -14.47 3.04 14.39
C LYS A 105 -15.76 3.74 14.81
N TRP A 106 -16.82 2.96 14.95
CA TRP A 106 -18.16 3.48 15.25
C TRP A 106 -18.53 3.24 16.72
N LYS A 107 -18.29 2.01 17.22
CA LYS A 107 -18.63 1.64 18.60
C LYS A 107 -17.78 2.39 19.61
N ASP A 108 -18.42 2.86 20.67
CA ASP A 108 -17.79 3.61 21.76
C ASP A 108 -17.13 4.93 21.30
N THR A 109 -17.70 5.57 20.26
CA THR A 109 -17.29 6.87 19.73
C THR A 109 -18.48 7.81 19.57
N ASP A 110 -18.24 9.09 19.31
CA ASP A 110 -19.29 10.08 18.99
C ASP A 110 -20.14 9.64 17.76
N PHE A 111 -19.61 8.81 16.88
CA PHE A 111 -20.33 8.33 15.72
C PHE A 111 -21.51 7.44 16.09
N GLU A 112 -21.43 6.69 17.21
CA GLU A 112 -22.51 5.85 17.68
C GLU A 112 -23.75 6.67 18.02
N SER A 113 -23.58 7.82 18.62
CA SER A 113 -24.69 8.74 18.95
C SER A 113 -25.16 9.57 17.73
N ARG A 114 -24.24 9.98 16.85
CA ARG A 114 -24.55 10.80 15.67
C ARG A 114 -25.21 10.02 14.53
N TRP A 115 -24.87 8.75 14.39
CA TRP A 115 -25.38 7.86 13.34
C TRP A 115 -25.85 6.53 13.91
N PRO A 116 -26.91 6.53 14.72
CA PRO A 116 -27.44 5.31 15.34
C PRO A 116 -27.89 4.28 14.31
N ASP A 117 -28.31 4.72 13.12
CA ASP A 117 -28.71 3.85 12.02
C ASP A 117 -27.59 2.95 11.50
N ALA A 118 -26.33 3.26 11.81
CA ALA A 118 -25.20 2.36 11.51
C ALA A 118 -25.10 1.17 12.47
N SER A 119 -25.95 1.07 13.48
CA SER A 119 -25.98 -0.04 14.47
C SER A 119 -26.17 -1.42 13.83
N PHE A 120 -26.91 -1.49 12.71
CA PHE A 120 -27.17 -2.76 11.99
C PHE A 120 -25.97 -3.25 11.17
N LYS A 121 -24.98 -2.38 10.89
CA LYS A 121 -23.80 -2.79 10.13
C LYS A 121 -22.90 -3.68 10.98
N ASP A 122 -22.31 -4.67 10.36
CA ASP A 122 -21.31 -5.53 10.99
C ASP A 122 -20.08 -4.74 11.41
N LYS A 123 -19.51 -5.14 12.53
CA LYS A 123 -18.32 -4.53 13.12
C LYS A 123 -17.29 -5.61 13.43
N ASP A 124 -16.03 -5.21 13.37
CA ASP A 124 -14.92 -6.04 13.84
C ASP A 124 -14.81 -6.04 15.39
N GLY A 125 -13.81 -6.75 15.91
CA GLY A 125 -13.58 -6.84 17.36
C GLY A 125 -13.25 -5.51 18.03
N GLU A 126 -12.82 -4.50 17.27
CA GLU A 126 -12.50 -3.15 17.75
C GLU A 126 -13.67 -2.18 17.62
N GLY A 127 -14.75 -2.60 17.00
CA GLY A 127 -15.94 -1.78 16.78
C GLY A 127 -15.89 -0.92 15.52
N CYS A 128 -14.98 -1.22 14.58
CA CYS A 128 -14.94 -0.61 13.26
C CYS A 128 -15.99 -1.22 12.34
N ILE A 129 -16.68 -0.39 11.56
CA ILE A 129 -17.66 -0.86 10.58
C ILE A 129 -16.96 -1.70 9.52
N ILE A 130 -17.47 -2.90 9.26
CA ILE A 130 -17.01 -3.74 8.16
C ILE A 130 -17.78 -3.36 6.89
N HIS A 131 -17.06 -2.87 5.89
CA HIS A 131 -17.61 -2.51 4.59
C HIS A 131 -17.73 -3.71 3.66
N GLU A 132 -16.69 -4.54 3.61
CA GLU A 132 -16.62 -5.74 2.77
C GLU A 132 -15.98 -6.89 3.56
N LYS A 133 -16.52 -8.09 3.44
CA LYS A 133 -16.05 -9.29 4.13
C LYS A 133 -15.50 -10.32 3.17
N GLY A 134 -14.59 -11.16 3.69
CA GLY A 134 -14.18 -12.39 3.01
C GLY A 134 -13.36 -12.13 1.76
N ARG A 135 -12.65 -11.01 1.70
CA ARG A 135 -11.67 -10.77 0.64
C ARG A 135 -10.60 -11.86 0.72
N ASN A 136 -10.24 -12.40 -0.41
CA ASN A 136 -9.26 -13.46 -0.48
C ASN A 136 -8.32 -13.21 -1.65
N TRP A 137 -7.02 -13.26 -1.36
CA TRP A 137 -5.98 -13.19 -2.37
C TRP A 137 -5.46 -14.60 -2.64
N HIS A 138 -5.29 -14.95 -3.90
CA HIS A 138 -4.69 -16.20 -4.34
C HIS A 138 -3.53 -15.91 -5.26
N GLU A 139 -2.57 -16.82 -5.35
CA GLU A 139 -1.37 -16.70 -6.22
C GLU A 139 -1.73 -16.29 -7.66
N LYS A 140 -2.85 -16.78 -8.21
CA LYS A 140 -3.31 -16.39 -9.54
C LYS A 140 -3.58 -14.89 -9.72
N HIS A 141 -3.87 -14.15 -8.63
CA HIS A 141 -4.23 -12.73 -8.69
C HIS A 141 -3.03 -11.81 -8.89
N TYR A 142 -1.81 -12.33 -8.80
CA TYR A 142 -0.61 -11.59 -9.18
C TYR A 142 -0.53 -11.30 -10.68
N LEU A 143 -1.15 -12.15 -11.50
CA LEU A 143 -1.26 -11.96 -12.93
C LEU A 143 -2.74 -11.89 -13.34
N LEU A 144 -3.10 -10.90 -14.12
CA LEU A 144 -4.46 -10.82 -14.66
C LEU A 144 -4.69 -11.92 -15.71
N PRO A 145 -5.93 -12.43 -15.83
CA PRO A 145 -6.24 -13.39 -16.90
C PRO A 145 -6.13 -12.72 -18.29
N LEU A 146 -5.62 -13.45 -19.25
CA LEU A 146 -5.69 -13.02 -20.64
C LEU A 146 -7.16 -13.08 -21.11
N PRO A 147 -7.64 -12.06 -21.85
CA PRO A 147 -9.01 -12.07 -22.37
C PRO A 147 -9.29 -13.31 -23.23
N THR A 148 -10.42 -13.97 -22.97
CA THR A 148 -10.80 -15.22 -23.65
C THR A 148 -10.82 -15.06 -25.17
N ASP A 149 -11.25 -13.92 -25.69
CA ASP A 149 -11.31 -13.69 -27.14
C ASP A 149 -9.92 -13.61 -27.76
N GLN A 150 -8.92 -13.09 -27.05
CA GLN A 150 -7.54 -13.07 -27.54
C GLN A 150 -6.95 -14.48 -27.60
N LEU A 151 -7.27 -15.33 -26.62
CA LEU A 151 -6.87 -16.73 -26.60
C LEU A 151 -7.48 -17.52 -27.78
N LYS A 152 -8.72 -17.21 -28.16
CA LYS A 152 -9.38 -17.82 -29.34
C LYS A 152 -8.75 -17.39 -30.66
N LEU A 153 -8.34 -16.14 -30.76
CA LEU A 153 -7.74 -15.58 -31.96
C LEU A 153 -6.30 -16.03 -32.21
N ASN A 154 -5.57 -16.36 -31.16
CA ASN A 154 -4.18 -16.77 -31.24
C ASN A 154 -3.91 -18.04 -30.44
N SER A 155 -3.85 -19.18 -31.12
CA SER A 155 -3.61 -20.50 -30.52
C SER A 155 -2.25 -20.65 -29.83
N ASN A 156 -1.30 -19.74 -30.07
CA ASN A 156 0.00 -19.74 -29.39
C ASN A 156 -0.04 -19.08 -28.01
N LEU A 157 -1.11 -18.35 -27.69
CA LEU A 157 -1.29 -17.77 -26.37
C LEU A 157 -1.75 -18.84 -25.37
N LYS A 158 -1.14 -18.83 -24.22
CA LYS A 158 -1.55 -19.65 -23.06
C LYS A 158 -2.04 -18.77 -21.95
N GLN A 159 -3.10 -19.18 -21.30
CA GLN A 159 -3.63 -18.48 -20.15
C GLN A 159 -2.61 -18.43 -19.01
N ASN A 160 -2.66 -17.36 -18.23
CA ASN A 160 -1.85 -17.23 -17.01
C ASN A 160 -2.19 -18.34 -16.01
N PRO A 161 -1.21 -18.78 -15.19
CA PRO A 161 -1.40 -19.85 -14.21
C PRO A 161 -2.59 -19.58 -13.29
N GLY A 162 -3.36 -20.63 -12.98
CA GLY A 162 -4.52 -20.56 -12.09
C GLY A 162 -5.81 -19.99 -12.70
N TRP A 163 -5.77 -19.52 -13.95
CA TRP A 163 -6.93 -19.02 -14.70
C TRP A 163 -7.43 -20.00 -15.77
N ASN A 164 -6.78 -21.15 -15.89
CA ASN A 164 -7.24 -22.19 -16.80
C ASN A 164 -8.52 -22.81 -16.24
N GLN A 165 -9.60 -22.70 -16.98
CA GLN A 165 -10.84 -23.49 -16.83
C GLN A 165 -10.98 -24.40 -18.03
#